data_102b0cfffe2d99a72dc1c2da948d9283
#
_entry.id   102b0cfffe2d99a72dc1c2da948d9283
#
_cell.length_a   1.000
_cell.length_b   1.000
_cell.length_c   1.000
_cell.angle_alpha   90.00
_cell.angle_beta   90.00
_cell.angle_gamma   90.00
#
_symmetry.space_group_name_H-M   'P 1'
#
loop_
_entity.id
_entity.type
_entity.pdbx_description
1 polymer ?
#
loop_
_entity_poly.entity_id
_entity_poly.type
_entity_poly.pdbx_seq_one_letter_code
_entity_poly.pdbx_strand_id
1 'polypeptide(L)'
;MVSAHSDTAGLHAGRPVSFLTSASGRACLSTWTEPLAVSDILNLLLELKRTLTIAGAPVVLLVVIRQSVPIPAHFLLNCLQATLPPILDCCEELVIVVEGTSIDRAPFRSAFLTTRRSATQRTPPQVFESLSTAFAHAQQFAPHDVLELQRQVLHQSFPPNGQSR
;
A
#
# COMPACT_ATOMS: atom_id res chain seq x y z
N MET A 1 24.80 -26.06 -29.81
CA MET A 1 24.00 -25.88 -28.60
C MET A 1 24.63 -24.74 -27.82
N VAL A 2 24.07 -23.55 -27.93
CA VAL A 2 24.54 -22.36 -27.19
C VAL A 2 23.42 -21.98 -26.22
N SER A 3 23.68 -22.19 -24.94
CA SER A 3 22.78 -21.75 -23.85
C SER A 3 22.86 -20.24 -23.73
N ALA A 4 21.79 -19.57 -24.11
CA ALA A 4 21.61 -18.16 -23.79
C ALA A 4 21.11 -18.05 -22.35
N HIS A 5 22.01 -17.76 -21.42
CA HIS A 5 21.67 -17.25 -20.09
C HIS A 5 21.32 -15.77 -20.25
N SER A 6 20.03 -15.48 -20.12
CA SER A 6 19.57 -14.10 -20.06
C SER A 6 19.77 -13.59 -18.63
N ASP A 7 20.91 -12.93 -18.40
CA ASP A 7 21.17 -12.10 -17.23
C ASP A 7 20.33 -10.82 -17.32
N THR A 8 19.15 -10.81 -16.74
CA THR A 8 18.36 -9.61 -16.46
C THR A 8 18.47 -9.18 -14.99
N ALA A 9 19.59 -9.49 -14.33
CA ALA A 9 19.89 -9.06 -12.98
C ALA A 9 20.87 -7.88 -13.02
N GLY A 10 20.40 -6.66 -13.29
CA GLY A 10 21.36 -5.56 -13.30
C GLY A 10 20.86 -4.15 -13.55
N LEU A 11 19.74 -3.70 -12.93
CA LEU A 11 19.39 -2.26 -13.06
C LEU A 11 18.67 -1.65 -11.83
N HIS A 12 18.69 -2.28 -10.67
CA HIS A 12 18.16 -1.67 -9.43
C HIS A 12 19.10 -1.81 -8.24
N ALA A 13 20.40 -1.71 -8.46
CA ALA A 13 21.35 -1.61 -7.35
C ALA A 13 21.34 -0.17 -6.82
N GLY A 14 20.70 0.10 -5.66
CA GLY A 14 21.08 1.24 -4.86
C GLY A 14 20.02 2.10 -4.20
N ARG A 15 18.72 1.96 -4.47
CA ARG A 15 17.72 2.74 -3.73
C ARG A 15 16.94 1.86 -2.75
N PRO A 16 16.89 2.24 -1.45
CA PRO A 16 16.02 1.52 -0.54
C PRO A 16 14.57 1.58 -1.03
N VAL A 17 13.85 0.46 -0.87
CA VAL A 17 12.44 0.38 -1.24
C VAL A 17 11.65 1.30 -0.32
N SER A 18 10.94 2.28 -0.90
CA SER A 18 10.22 3.31 -0.14
C SER A 18 8.97 2.77 0.54
N PHE A 19 8.53 1.56 0.15
CA PHE A 19 7.40 0.90 0.77
C PHE A 19 7.59 -0.62 0.77
N LEU A 20 6.96 -1.25 1.75
CA LEU A 20 6.84 -2.71 1.83
C LEU A 20 5.42 -3.08 1.44
N THR A 21 5.27 -4.10 0.61
CA THR A 21 3.97 -4.65 0.24
C THR A 21 3.85 -6.09 0.72
N SER A 22 2.77 -6.38 1.41
CA SER A 22 2.37 -7.73 1.79
C SER A 22 0.98 -8.00 1.25
N ALA A 23 0.72 -9.21 0.82
CA ALA A 23 -0.58 -9.61 0.29
C ALA A 23 -1.00 -10.97 0.83
N SER A 24 -2.30 -11.13 1.06
CA SER A 24 -2.95 -12.39 1.38
C SER A 24 -4.30 -12.44 0.67
N GLY A 25 -4.47 -13.35 -0.27
CA GLY A 25 -5.67 -13.41 -1.09
C GLY A 25 -6.00 -12.07 -1.73
N ARG A 26 -7.15 -11.49 -1.37
CA ARG A 26 -7.60 -10.16 -1.83
C ARG A 26 -7.13 -8.99 -0.97
N ALA A 27 -6.44 -9.25 0.14
CA ALA A 27 -5.96 -8.19 1.02
C ALA A 27 -4.52 -7.81 0.68
N CYS A 28 -4.26 -6.54 0.53
CA CYS A 28 -2.94 -5.96 0.29
C CYS A 28 -2.62 -4.90 1.34
N LEU A 29 -1.40 -4.90 1.84
CA LEU A 29 -0.87 -3.87 2.73
C LEU A 29 0.36 -3.24 2.09
N SER A 30 0.35 -1.93 1.95
CA SER A 30 1.51 -1.14 1.54
C SER A 30 1.92 -0.23 2.69
N THR A 31 3.11 -0.44 3.26
CA THR A 31 3.64 0.38 4.35
C THR A 31 4.73 1.30 3.82
N TRP A 32 4.51 2.59 3.91
CA TRP A 32 5.43 3.63 3.45
C TRP A 32 6.29 4.10 4.63
N THR A 33 7.59 3.96 4.49
CA THR A 33 8.57 4.23 5.56
C THR A 33 9.59 5.29 5.18
N GLU A 34 9.77 5.53 3.88
CA GLU A 34 10.77 6.38 3.29
C GLU A 34 10.12 7.43 2.37
N PRO A 35 10.84 8.49 1.98
CA PRO A 35 10.35 9.45 0.99
C PRO A 35 9.95 8.75 -0.32
N LEU A 36 8.72 9.00 -0.76
CA LEU A 36 8.19 8.41 -1.98
C LEU A 36 8.82 8.99 -3.25
N ALA A 37 8.89 8.15 -4.28
CA ALA A 37 9.14 8.57 -5.65
C ALA A 37 7.97 8.20 -6.56
N VAL A 38 7.92 8.80 -7.74
CA VAL A 38 6.88 8.47 -8.75
C VAL A 38 6.93 6.99 -9.13
N SER A 39 8.13 6.42 -9.24
CA SER A 39 8.32 4.98 -9.49
C SER A 39 7.67 4.09 -8.46
N ASP A 40 7.65 4.50 -7.19
CA ASP A 40 7.06 3.72 -6.10
C ASP A 40 5.54 3.64 -6.25
N ILE A 41 4.90 4.76 -6.60
CA ILE A 41 3.45 4.84 -6.85
C ILE A 41 3.06 3.96 -8.06
N LEU A 42 3.87 3.98 -9.13
CA LEU A 42 3.65 3.14 -10.31
C LEU A 42 3.83 1.66 -9.99
N ASN A 43 4.84 1.31 -9.20
CA ASN A 43 5.07 -0.07 -8.76
C ASN A 43 3.92 -0.59 -7.89
N LEU A 44 3.38 0.23 -7.00
CA LEU A 44 2.19 -0.12 -6.23
C LEU A 44 1.01 -0.48 -7.16
N LEU A 45 0.76 0.35 -8.18
CA LEU A 45 -0.31 0.07 -9.15
C LEU A 45 -0.08 -1.25 -9.91
N LEU A 46 1.17 -1.54 -10.29
CA LEU A 46 1.51 -2.79 -10.96
C LEU A 46 1.26 -4.00 -10.05
N GLU A 47 1.68 -3.94 -8.79
CA GLU A 47 1.44 -5.00 -7.82
C GLU A 47 -0.05 -5.21 -7.54
N LEU A 48 -0.84 -4.14 -7.47
CA LEU A 48 -2.29 -4.24 -7.32
C LEU A 48 -2.95 -4.92 -8.52
N LYS A 49 -2.56 -4.56 -9.74
CA LYS A 49 -3.06 -5.22 -10.96
C LYS A 49 -2.72 -6.70 -10.99
N ARG A 50 -1.51 -7.05 -10.55
CA ARG A 50 -1.09 -8.45 -10.42
C ARG A 50 -1.94 -9.20 -9.40
N THR A 51 -2.14 -8.62 -8.21
CA THR A 51 -2.97 -9.22 -7.16
C THR A 51 -4.42 -9.38 -7.61
N LEU A 52 -4.98 -8.36 -8.25
CA LEU A 52 -6.34 -8.41 -8.84
C LEU A 52 -6.46 -9.58 -9.84
N THR A 53 -5.46 -9.77 -10.69
CA THR A 53 -5.45 -10.87 -11.69
C THR A 53 -5.39 -12.23 -11.00
N ILE A 54 -4.57 -12.38 -9.96
CA ILE A 54 -4.42 -13.63 -9.22
C ILE A 54 -5.67 -13.94 -8.39
N ALA A 55 -6.22 -12.95 -7.71
CA ALA A 55 -7.40 -13.10 -6.86
C ALA A 55 -8.70 -13.26 -7.65
N GLY A 56 -8.73 -12.79 -8.89
CA GLY A 56 -9.94 -12.81 -9.75
C GLY A 56 -11.08 -11.89 -9.27
N ALA A 57 -10.80 -11.00 -8.31
CA ALA A 57 -11.78 -10.08 -7.73
C ALA A 57 -11.06 -8.82 -7.20
N PRO A 58 -11.77 -7.68 -7.07
CA PRO A 58 -11.20 -6.45 -6.52
C PRO A 58 -10.57 -6.65 -5.14
N VAL A 59 -9.48 -5.96 -4.89
CA VAL A 59 -8.67 -6.10 -3.67
C VAL A 59 -9.10 -5.12 -2.58
N VAL A 60 -8.82 -5.47 -1.33
CA VAL A 60 -8.87 -4.55 -0.18
C VAL A 60 -7.45 -4.06 0.06
N LEU A 61 -7.21 -2.78 -0.21
CA LEU A 61 -5.89 -2.17 -0.07
C LEU A 61 -5.82 -1.36 1.22
N LEU A 62 -4.85 -1.70 2.08
CA LEU A 62 -4.45 -0.88 3.22
C LEU A 62 -3.14 -0.16 2.87
N VAL A 63 -3.14 1.16 3.01
CA VAL A 63 -1.92 1.98 2.87
C VAL A 63 -1.60 2.59 4.22
N VAL A 64 -0.42 2.30 4.74
CA VAL A 64 0.06 2.85 6.01
C VAL A 64 1.19 3.82 5.75
N ILE A 65 0.95 5.09 6.04
CA ILE A 65 1.95 6.14 5.93
C ILE A 65 2.52 6.40 7.31
N ARG A 66 3.75 5.97 7.53
CA ARG A 66 4.45 6.12 8.81
C ARG A 66 4.74 7.58 9.11
N GLN A 67 4.83 7.91 10.39
CA GLN A 67 5.16 9.27 10.84
C GLN A 67 6.54 9.74 10.33
N SER A 68 7.46 8.81 10.08
CA SER A 68 8.79 9.10 9.53
C SER A 68 8.78 9.57 8.07
N VAL A 69 7.71 9.28 7.32
CA VAL A 69 7.62 9.70 5.91
C VAL A 69 7.46 11.21 5.85
N PRO A 70 8.38 11.95 5.22
CA PRO A 70 8.23 13.40 5.07
C PRO A 70 7.05 13.74 4.16
N ILE A 71 6.49 14.93 4.34
CA ILE A 71 5.45 15.43 3.45
C ILE A 71 6.06 15.57 2.04
N PRO A 72 5.48 14.93 1.02
CA PRO A 72 6.00 15.01 -0.33
C PRO A 72 5.89 16.44 -0.88
N ALA A 73 6.79 16.78 -1.79
CA ALA A 73 6.66 17.99 -2.58
C ALA A 73 5.31 18.00 -3.33
N HIS A 74 4.78 19.18 -3.61
CA HIS A 74 3.49 19.38 -4.27
C HIS A 74 3.36 18.58 -5.59
N PHE A 75 4.44 18.50 -6.36
CA PHE A 75 4.51 17.68 -7.57
C PHE A 75 4.17 16.20 -7.30
N LEU A 76 4.72 15.63 -6.24
CA LEU A 76 4.52 14.22 -5.90
C LEU A 76 3.08 13.96 -5.40
N LEU A 77 2.51 14.90 -4.66
CA LEU A 77 1.09 14.84 -4.26
C LEU A 77 0.18 14.87 -5.49
N ASN A 78 0.48 15.70 -6.49
CA ASN A 78 -0.25 15.72 -7.75
C ASN A 78 -0.11 14.41 -8.53
N CYS A 79 1.08 13.80 -8.55
CA CYS A 79 1.28 12.47 -9.15
C CYS A 79 0.47 11.41 -8.43
N LEU A 80 0.45 11.43 -7.10
CA LEU A 80 -0.37 10.52 -6.29
C LEU A 80 -1.85 10.68 -6.62
N GLN A 81 -2.36 11.90 -6.63
CA GLN A 81 -3.76 12.18 -6.98
C GLN A 81 -4.12 11.73 -8.40
N ALA A 82 -3.23 11.91 -9.37
CA ALA A 82 -3.44 11.46 -10.73
C ALA A 82 -3.44 9.92 -10.87
N THR A 83 -2.73 9.22 -9.98
CA THR A 83 -2.61 7.75 -10.01
C THR A 83 -3.67 7.07 -9.12
N LEU A 84 -4.32 7.79 -8.23
CA LEU A 84 -5.37 7.24 -7.36
C LEU A 84 -6.56 6.63 -8.13
N PRO A 85 -7.14 7.24 -9.18
CA PRO A 85 -8.24 6.62 -9.90
C PRO A 85 -7.93 5.20 -10.41
N PRO A 86 -6.84 4.93 -11.12
CA PRO A 86 -6.51 3.57 -11.55
C PRO A 86 -6.18 2.62 -10.38
N ILE A 87 -5.70 3.12 -9.22
CA ILE A 87 -5.57 2.32 -8.00
C ILE A 87 -6.95 1.93 -7.49
N LEU A 88 -7.86 2.89 -7.41
CA LEU A 88 -9.22 2.69 -6.94
C LEU A 88 -10.00 1.70 -7.82
N ASP A 89 -9.74 1.69 -9.13
CA ASP A 89 -10.35 0.73 -10.06
C ASP A 89 -9.94 -0.72 -9.79
N CYS A 90 -8.81 -0.93 -9.10
CA CYS A 90 -8.37 -2.26 -8.65
C CYS A 90 -8.96 -2.66 -7.29
N CYS A 91 -9.55 -1.71 -6.55
CA CYS A 91 -9.93 -1.90 -5.15
C CYS A 91 -11.45 -2.03 -4.97
N GLU A 92 -11.87 -2.95 -4.12
CA GLU A 92 -13.19 -2.94 -3.50
C GLU A 92 -13.26 -1.88 -2.41
N GLU A 93 -12.17 -1.78 -1.60
CA GLU A 93 -12.02 -0.77 -0.55
C GLU A 93 -10.57 -0.30 -0.48
N LEU A 94 -10.39 1.01 -0.32
CA LEU A 94 -9.10 1.65 -0.03
C LEU A 94 -9.14 2.23 1.37
N VAL A 95 -8.31 1.66 2.24
CA VAL A 95 -8.17 2.04 3.66
C VAL A 95 -6.80 2.68 3.85
N ILE A 96 -6.77 3.89 4.39
CA ILE A 96 -5.54 4.66 4.54
C ILE A 96 -5.31 4.95 6.01
N VAL A 97 -4.11 4.66 6.49
CA VAL A 97 -3.64 5.04 7.83
C VAL A 97 -2.57 6.11 7.66
N VAL A 98 -2.81 7.28 8.23
CA VAL A 98 -1.82 8.35 8.31
C VAL A 98 -1.40 8.49 9.76
N GLU A 99 -0.23 7.95 10.11
CA GLU A 99 0.30 8.08 11.45
C GLU A 99 0.70 9.52 11.78
N GLY A 100 0.40 9.93 13.01
CA GLY A 100 0.64 11.28 13.51
C GLY A 100 -0.61 12.16 13.40
N THR A 101 -0.83 12.95 14.44
CA THR A 101 -2.00 13.82 14.60
C THR A 101 -1.75 15.26 14.18
N SER A 102 -0.52 15.58 13.78
CA SER A 102 -0.12 16.95 13.50
C SER A 102 -0.79 17.54 12.25
N ILE A 103 -0.95 18.86 12.25
CA ILE A 103 -1.40 19.65 11.10
C ILE A 103 -0.51 19.36 9.88
N ASP A 104 0.76 19.04 10.11
CA ASP A 104 1.71 18.69 9.06
C ASP A 104 1.30 17.49 8.21
N ARG A 105 0.40 16.63 8.73
CA ARG A 105 -0.13 15.47 8.01
C ARG A 105 -1.37 15.76 7.17
N ALA A 106 -1.93 16.95 7.30
CA ALA A 106 -3.11 17.36 6.53
C ALA A 106 -2.94 17.22 5.00
N PRO A 107 -1.78 17.51 4.38
CA PRO A 107 -1.60 17.33 2.94
C PRO A 107 -1.81 15.88 2.46
N PHE A 108 -1.32 14.89 3.20
CA PHE A 108 -1.58 13.48 2.88
C PHE A 108 -3.07 13.16 2.94
N ARG A 109 -3.73 13.52 4.05
CA ARG A 109 -5.16 13.28 4.22
C ARG A 109 -5.98 13.94 3.12
N SER A 110 -5.67 15.19 2.80
CA SER A 110 -6.34 15.95 1.74
C SER A 110 -6.14 15.29 0.37
N ALA A 111 -4.94 14.82 0.04
CA ALA A 111 -4.66 14.18 -1.23
C ALA A 111 -5.57 12.97 -1.49
N PHE A 112 -5.84 12.17 -0.46
CA PHE A 112 -6.73 11.01 -0.57
C PHE A 112 -8.21 11.38 -0.54
N LEU A 113 -8.61 12.33 0.31
CA LEU A 113 -10.02 12.71 0.46
C LEU A 113 -10.57 13.51 -0.71
N THR A 114 -9.72 14.27 -1.41
CA THR A 114 -10.14 15.11 -2.56
C THR A 114 -10.17 14.35 -3.88
N THR A 115 -9.71 13.09 -3.90
CA THR A 115 -9.73 12.29 -5.11
C THR A 115 -11.18 12.03 -5.56
N ARG A 116 -11.49 12.40 -6.80
CA ARG A 116 -12.80 12.11 -7.39
C ARG A 116 -12.96 10.62 -7.52
N ARG A 117 -14.13 10.15 -7.12
CA ARG A 117 -14.50 8.74 -7.26
C ARG A 117 -14.42 8.30 -8.71
N SER A 118 -13.85 7.15 -8.97
CA SER A 118 -14.10 6.41 -10.20
C SER A 118 -15.58 6.03 -10.27
N ALA A 119 -16.11 5.89 -11.48
CA ALA A 119 -17.51 5.49 -11.69
C ALA A 119 -17.84 4.10 -11.09
N THR A 120 -16.83 3.30 -10.81
CA THR A 120 -16.96 1.94 -10.27
C THR A 120 -16.94 1.88 -8.74
N GLN A 121 -16.41 2.89 -8.06
CA GLN A 121 -16.23 2.88 -6.63
C GLN A 121 -17.45 3.43 -5.88
N ARG A 122 -18.01 2.62 -4.97
CA ARG A 122 -19.21 2.96 -4.19
C ARG A 122 -18.92 3.84 -2.97
N THR A 123 -17.74 3.69 -2.36
CA THR A 123 -17.33 4.39 -1.14
C THR A 123 -16.08 5.25 -1.35
N PRO A 124 -15.97 6.43 -0.70
CA PRO A 124 -14.74 7.20 -0.72
C PRO A 124 -13.66 6.46 0.09
N PRO A 125 -12.36 6.71 -0.20
CA PRO A 125 -11.28 6.21 0.65
C PRO A 125 -11.52 6.58 2.11
N GLN A 126 -11.29 5.62 3.02
CA GLN A 126 -11.40 5.84 4.45
C GLN A 126 -10.02 6.12 5.04
N VAL A 127 -9.92 7.20 5.81
CA VAL A 127 -8.66 7.60 6.46
C VAL A 127 -8.77 7.39 7.96
N PHE A 128 -7.82 6.63 8.51
CA PHE A 128 -7.74 6.27 9.92
C PHE A 128 -6.45 6.80 10.55
N GLU A 129 -6.47 6.95 11.86
CA GLU A 129 -5.31 7.34 12.65
C GLU A 129 -4.55 6.14 13.23
N SER A 130 -5.20 4.98 13.30
CA SER A 130 -4.60 3.77 13.84
C SER A 130 -4.75 2.56 12.91
N LEU A 131 -3.73 1.72 12.92
CA LEU A 131 -3.72 0.50 12.13
C LEU A 131 -4.78 -0.52 12.61
N SER A 132 -5.05 -0.57 13.91
CA SER A 132 -6.05 -1.48 14.48
C SER A 132 -7.46 -1.18 13.99
N THR A 133 -7.85 0.10 13.98
CA THR A 133 -9.17 0.53 13.47
C THR A 133 -9.27 0.32 11.96
N ALA A 134 -8.17 0.54 11.23
CA ALA A 134 -8.10 0.28 9.80
C ALA A 134 -8.28 -1.20 9.47
N PHE A 135 -7.63 -2.12 10.19
CA PHE A 135 -7.84 -3.55 10.02
C PHE A 135 -9.27 -3.98 10.35
N ALA A 136 -9.86 -3.46 11.43
CA ALA A 136 -11.24 -3.75 11.80
C ALA A 136 -12.23 -3.31 10.71
N HIS A 137 -12.00 -2.16 10.08
CA HIS A 137 -12.79 -1.71 8.95
C HIS A 137 -12.59 -2.61 7.71
N ALA A 138 -11.34 -2.90 7.35
CA ALA A 138 -11.01 -3.71 6.19
C ALA A 138 -11.56 -5.15 6.26
N GLN A 139 -11.67 -5.72 7.46
CA GLN A 139 -12.25 -7.05 7.68
C GLN A 139 -13.71 -7.17 7.24
N GLN A 140 -14.43 -6.07 7.12
CA GLN A 140 -15.83 -6.08 6.64
C GLN A 140 -15.93 -6.48 5.15
N PHE A 141 -14.85 -6.32 4.38
CA PHE A 141 -14.81 -6.55 2.93
C PHE A 141 -14.13 -7.89 2.57
N ALA A 142 -13.08 -8.27 3.27
CA ALA A 142 -12.34 -9.52 3.07
C ALA A 142 -11.86 -10.11 4.40
N PRO A 143 -12.77 -10.66 5.24
CA PRO A 143 -12.48 -11.01 6.62
C PRO A 143 -11.33 -12.01 6.78
N HIS A 144 -11.31 -13.07 6.00
CA HIS A 144 -10.25 -14.09 6.08
C HIS A 144 -8.91 -13.58 5.61
N ASP A 145 -8.88 -12.91 4.46
CA ASP A 145 -7.64 -12.42 3.85
C ASP A 145 -7.00 -11.31 4.70
N VAL A 146 -7.82 -10.40 5.22
CA VAL A 146 -7.34 -9.31 6.09
C VAL A 146 -6.84 -9.85 7.43
N LEU A 147 -7.50 -10.85 8.00
CA LEU A 147 -7.04 -11.48 9.24
C LEU A 147 -5.71 -12.19 9.06
N GLU A 148 -5.52 -12.90 7.96
CA GLU A 148 -4.26 -13.55 7.63
C GLU A 148 -3.15 -12.53 7.38
N LEU A 149 -3.45 -11.47 6.64
CA LEU A 149 -2.52 -10.35 6.43
C LEU A 149 -2.09 -9.72 7.76
N GLN A 150 -3.03 -9.52 8.69
CA GLN A 150 -2.75 -8.99 10.02
C GLN A 150 -1.81 -9.89 10.81
N ARG A 151 -2.00 -11.21 10.76
CA ARG A 151 -1.09 -12.19 11.39
C ARG A 151 0.31 -12.11 10.81
N GLN A 152 0.44 -12.05 9.49
CA GLN A 152 1.75 -11.91 8.82
C GLN A 152 2.50 -10.65 9.28
N VAL A 153 1.81 -9.53 9.37
CA VAL A 153 2.38 -8.25 9.82
C VAL A 153 2.85 -8.33 11.28
N LEU A 154 2.05 -8.94 12.16
CA LEU A 154 2.41 -9.12 13.57
C LEU A 154 3.64 -10.04 13.72
N HIS A 155 3.73 -11.13 12.95
CA HIS A 155 4.89 -12.02 12.97
C HIS A 155 6.17 -11.35 12.45
N GLN A 156 6.07 -10.47 11.46
CA GLN A 156 7.22 -9.70 10.96
C GLN A 156 7.70 -8.66 11.97
N SER A 157 6.78 -8.07 12.75
CA SER A 157 7.10 -7.04 13.75
C SER A 157 7.68 -7.62 15.05
N PHE A 158 7.38 -8.88 15.35
CA PHE A 158 7.85 -9.61 16.54
C PHE A 158 8.37 -10.98 16.11
N PRO A 159 9.61 -11.09 15.58
CA PRO A 159 10.18 -12.40 15.32
C PRO A 159 10.22 -13.19 16.64
N PRO A 160 9.88 -14.50 16.64
CA PRO A 160 9.90 -15.29 17.84
C PRO A 160 11.30 -15.23 18.47
N ASN A 161 11.36 -14.73 19.69
CA ASN A 161 12.59 -14.64 20.47
C ASN A 161 13.21 -16.02 20.57
N GLY A 162 14.45 -16.14 20.16
CA GLY A 162 15.30 -17.22 20.58
C GLY A 162 15.85 -18.13 19.49
N GLN A 163 16.88 -17.66 18.83
CA GLN A 163 18.05 -18.50 18.57
C GLN A 163 19.29 -17.58 18.52
N SER A 164 19.75 -17.18 19.71
CA SER A 164 21.15 -16.82 19.90
C SER A 164 21.96 -18.10 19.72
N ARG A 165 22.79 -18.12 18.71
CA ARG A 165 23.95 -18.99 18.65
C ARG A 165 25.19 -18.16 18.68
#